data_61ce83caf04c71daa4e8c2d7157b0c86
#
_entry.id   61ce83caf04c71daa4e8c2d7157b0c86
#
_cell.length_a   1.000
_cell.length_b   1.000
_cell.length_c   1.000
_cell.angle_alpha   90.00
_cell.angle_beta   90.00
_cell.angle_gamma   90.00
#
_symmetry.space_group_name_H-M   'P 1'
#
loop_
_entity.id
_entity.type
_entity.pdbx_description
1 polymer ?
#
loop_
_entity_poly.entity_id
_entity_poly.type
_entity_poly.pdbx_seq_one_letter_code
_entity_poly.pdbx_strand_id
1 'polypeptide(L)'
;MSVVISGTGLFTPKEFITNEELVKSFNQFVINFNEENKNQIDSGVIDALVPSSTEFIKKASGIERRYVQDKEGILDITRMRPRLKERSNSEVSILAEMAIKAAGGAIEQSGIDSSDIDAVICGCSNLQRAYPAVAIEVQQELGISGYAYDMNVACSSATFSIQNAYNDIQSGIANRVLVVNPEICSGHLNFKDR
;
A
#
# COMPACT_ATOMS: atom_id res chain seq x y z
N MET A 1 17.84 10.02 27.20
CA MET A 1 18.54 9.41 26.06
C MET A 1 17.93 10.00 24.81
N SER A 2 18.72 10.40 23.80
CA SER A 2 18.14 10.87 22.53
C SER A 2 17.86 9.67 21.62
N VAL A 3 16.65 9.59 21.08
CA VAL A 3 16.27 8.60 20.06
C VAL A 3 16.52 9.22 18.70
N VAL A 4 17.07 8.47 17.77
CA VAL A 4 17.40 8.92 16.42
C VAL A 4 16.88 7.92 15.38
N ILE A 5 16.62 8.40 14.18
CA ILE A 5 16.39 7.54 13.01
C ILE A 5 17.77 7.29 12.39
N SER A 6 18.25 6.05 12.46
CA SER A 6 19.57 5.66 11.98
C SER A 6 19.60 5.22 10.52
N GLY A 7 18.46 4.81 9.97
CA GLY A 7 18.35 4.39 8.58
C GLY A 7 16.93 4.49 8.06
N THR A 8 16.81 4.70 6.75
CA THR A 8 15.54 4.73 6.03
C THR A 8 15.63 3.87 4.77
N GLY A 9 14.51 3.28 4.36
CA GLY A 9 14.45 2.49 3.15
C GLY A 9 13.10 2.59 2.47
N LEU A 10 13.09 2.43 1.16
CA LEU A 10 11.90 2.54 0.33
C LEU A 10 11.82 1.37 -0.64
N PHE A 11 10.64 0.82 -0.77
CA PHE A 11 10.30 -0.06 -1.88
C PHE A 11 9.14 0.55 -2.67
N THR A 12 9.30 0.56 -3.99
CA THR A 12 8.26 1.02 -4.92
C THR A 12 8.01 -0.07 -5.95
N PRO A 13 6.76 -0.46 -6.22
CA PRO A 13 6.43 -1.37 -7.31
C PRO A 13 7.03 -0.90 -8.65
N LYS A 14 7.35 -1.85 -9.53
CA LYS A 14 7.93 -1.52 -10.84
C LYS A 14 6.92 -0.88 -11.79
N GLU A 15 5.65 -1.29 -11.67
CA GLU A 15 4.59 -0.78 -12.52
C GLU A 15 3.99 0.50 -11.97
N PHE A 16 3.65 1.40 -12.86
CA PHE A 16 2.87 2.60 -12.54
C PHE A 16 1.86 2.89 -13.66
N ILE A 17 0.82 3.64 -13.32
CA ILE A 17 -0.22 4.13 -14.23
C ILE A 17 -0.14 5.65 -14.24
N THR A 18 -0.09 6.25 -15.45
CA THR A 18 -0.20 7.69 -15.63
C THR A 18 -1.68 8.14 -15.63
N ASN A 19 -1.91 9.43 -15.51
CA ASN A 19 -3.27 9.95 -15.63
C ASN A 19 -3.85 9.72 -17.03
N GLU A 20 -3.02 9.83 -18.08
CA GLU A 20 -3.43 9.60 -19.48
C GLU A 20 -3.90 8.16 -19.69
N GLU A 21 -3.15 7.17 -19.19
CA GLU A 21 -3.50 5.76 -19.28
C GLU A 21 -4.82 5.47 -18.55
N LEU A 22 -4.95 6.00 -17.31
CA LEU A 22 -6.16 5.78 -16.51
C LEU A 22 -7.39 6.44 -17.14
N VAL A 23 -7.27 7.70 -17.57
CA VAL A 23 -8.36 8.44 -18.22
C VAL A 23 -8.79 7.77 -19.51
N LYS A 24 -7.84 7.29 -20.33
CA LYS A 24 -8.16 6.56 -21.57
C LYS A 24 -8.99 5.31 -21.27
N SER A 25 -8.57 4.50 -20.30
CA SER A 25 -9.29 3.28 -19.90
C SER A 25 -10.67 3.60 -19.31
N PHE A 26 -10.73 4.56 -18.38
CA PHE A 26 -11.97 4.98 -17.74
C PHE A 26 -12.98 5.56 -18.76
N ASN A 27 -12.55 6.45 -19.65
CA ASN A 27 -13.46 7.05 -20.64
C ASN A 27 -13.99 6.02 -21.64
N GLN A 28 -13.18 5.01 -21.99
CA GLN A 28 -13.71 3.91 -22.81
C GLN A 28 -14.76 3.09 -22.06
N PHE A 29 -14.55 2.83 -20.76
CA PHE A 29 -15.56 2.20 -19.91
C PHE A 29 -16.85 3.05 -19.86
N VAL A 30 -16.74 4.37 -19.69
CA VAL A 30 -17.89 5.30 -19.68
C VAL A 30 -18.68 5.23 -20.99
N ILE A 31 -17.98 5.23 -22.14
CA ILE A 31 -18.63 5.11 -23.45
C ILE A 31 -19.41 3.80 -23.54
N ASN A 32 -18.75 2.68 -23.25
CA ASN A 32 -19.38 1.35 -23.31
C ASN A 32 -20.59 1.26 -22.37
N PHE A 33 -20.45 1.75 -21.12
CA PHE A 33 -21.54 1.75 -20.15
C PHE A 33 -22.76 2.56 -20.63
N ASN A 34 -22.51 3.76 -21.14
CA ASN A 34 -23.59 4.64 -21.61
C ASN A 34 -24.30 4.07 -22.85
N GLU A 35 -23.56 3.43 -23.75
CA GLU A 35 -24.14 2.75 -24.92
C GLU A 35 -25.00 1.53 -24.53
N GLU A 36 -24.44 0.67 -23.65
CA GLU A 36 -25.13 -0.54 -23.16
C GLU A 36 -26.42 -0.21 -22.39
N ASN A 37 -26.41 0.90 -21.65
CA ASN A 37 -27.51 1.30 -20.79
C ASN A 37 -28.38 2.45 -21.38
N LYS A 38 -28.25 2.74 -22.66
CA LYS A 38 -28.91 3.90 -23.30
C LYS A 38 -30.39 3.99 -22.99
N ASN A 39 -31.15 2.88 -23.09
CA ASN A 39 -32.59 2.88 -22.84
C ASN A 39 -32.95 3.27 -21.39
N GLN A 40 -32.16 2.86 -20.43
CA GLN A 40 -32.36 3.18 -19.00
C GLN A 40 -31.97 4.63 -18.70
N ILE A 41 -30.94 5.13 -19.37
CA ILE A 41 -30.50 6.53 -19.28
C ILE A 41 -31.60 7.44 -19.92
N ASP A 42 -32.06 7.13 -21.12
CA ASP A 42 -33.08 7.90 -21.84
C ASP A 42 -34.41 7.93 -21.06
N SER A 43 -34.73 6.89 -20.32
CA SER A 43 -35.92 6.83 -19.47
C SER A 43 -35.73 7.43 -18.05
N GLY A 44 -34.55 7.90 -17.72
CA GLY A 44 -34.23 8.50 -16.42
C GLY A 44 -34.15 7.51 -15.23
N VAL A 45 -34.00 6.21 -15.52
CA VAL A 45 -33.86 5.17 -14.48
C VAL A 45 -32.48 5.17 -13.89
N ILE A 46 -31.45 5.47 -14.67
CA ILE A 46 -30.07 5.65 -14.24
C ILE A 46 -29.46 6.90 -14.89
N ASP A 47 -28.49 7.48 -14.24
CA ASP A 47 -27.72 8.59 -14.79
C ASP A 47 -26.62 8.12 -15.74
N ALA A 48 -26.35 8.89 -16.79
CA ALA A 48 -25.21 8.67 -17.65
C ALA A 48 -23.90 8.92 -16.87
N LEU A 49 -22.92 8.05 -17.07
CA LEU A 49 -21.57 8.29 -16.53
C LEU A 49 -20.90 9.43 -17.29
N VAL A 50 -20.13 10.23 -16.56
CA VAL A 50 -19.41 11.39 -17.09
C VAL A 50 -17.92 11.04 -17.27
N PRO A 51 -17.33 11.31 -18.45
CA PRO A 51 -15.90 11.08 -18.65
C PRO A 51 -15.02 11.94 -17.74
N SER A 52 -13.79 11.51 -17.51
CA SER A 52 -12.78 12.21 -16.74
C SER A 52 -11.73 12.86 -17.64
N SER A 53 -10.86 13.68 -17.06
CA SER A 53 -9.68 14.24 -17.74
C SER A 53 -8.44 14.22 -16.85
N THR A 54 -7.28 14.29 -17.47
CA THR A 54 -5.99 14.38 -16.77
C THR A 54 -5.90 15.63 -15.93
N GLU A 55 -6.44 16.75 -16.43
CA GLU A 55 -6.49 18.05 -15.75
C GLU A 55 -7.35 17.96 -14.48
N PHE A 56 -8.51 17.29 -14.59
CA PHE A 56 -9.37 17.08 -13.43
C PHE A 56 -8.65 16.29 -12.33
N ILE A 57 -8.01 15.16 -12.68
CA ILE A 57 -7.28 14.33 -11.71
C ILE A 57 -6.14 15.13 -11.06
N LYS A 58 -5.35 15.83 -11.88
CA LYS A 58 -4.24 16.65 -11.38
C LYS A 58 -4.72 17.77 -10.48
N LYS A 59 -5.79 18.47 -10.84
CA LYS A 59 -6.37 19.56 -10.04
C LYS A 59 -6.97 19.05 -8.73
N ALA A 60 -7.64 17.89 -8.75
CA ALA A 60 -8.31 17.35 -7.58
C ALA A 60 -7.35 16.71 -6.58
N SER A 61 -6.26 16.08 -7.03
CA SER A 61 -5.39 15.26 -6.20
C SER A 61 -3.90 15.65 -6.19
N GLY A 62 -3.44 16.41 -7.17
CA GLY A 62 -2.01 16.68 -7.40
C GLY A 62 -1.24 15.48 -7.95
N ILE A 63 -1.91 14.33 -8.19
CA ILE A 63 -1.28 13.09 -8.61
C ILE A 63 -1.09 13.09 -10.12
N GLU A 64 0.11 12.76 -10.60
CA GLU A 64 0.43 12.61 -12.02
C GLU A 64 0.57 11.14 -12.42
N ARG A 65 1.03 10.30 -11.50
CA ARG A 65 1.14 8.85 -11.68
C ARG A 65 0.96 8.12 -10.34
N ARG A 66 0.60 6.87 -10.39
CA ARG A 66 0.45 6.00 -9.23
C ARG A 66 1.10 4.64 -9.46
N TYR A 67 1.90 4.22 -8.49
CA TYR A 67 2.50 2.89 -8.52
C TYR A 67 1.48 1.84 -8.13
N VAL A 68 1.48 0.71 -8.82
CA VAL A 68 0.47 -0.34 -8.69
C VAL A 68 1.10 -1.73 -8.74
N GLN A 69 0.40 -2.73 -8.21
CA GLN A 69 0.82 -4.14 -8.26
C GLN A 69 0.27 -4.89 -9.48
N ASP A 70 -0.81 -4.41 -10.07
CA ASP A 70 -1.45 -5.00 -11.24
C ASP A 70 -1.97 -3.89 -12.17
N LYS A 71 -1.11 -3.43 -13.05
CA LYS A 71 -1.44 -2.41 -14.03
C LYS A 71 -2.46 -2.91 -15.06
N GLU A 72 -2.29 -4.14 -15.55
CA GLU A 72 -3.13 -4.72 -16.57
C GLU A 72 -4.59 -4.85 -16.08
N GLY A 73 -4.79 -5.38 -14.88
CA GLY A 73 -6.13 -5.54 -14.34
C GLY A 73 -6.84 -4.23 -14.03
N ILE A 74 -6.11 -3.18 -13.67
CA ILE A 74 -6.69 -1.84 -13.46
C ILE A 74 -7.09 -1.20 -14.78
N LEU A 75 -6.29 -1.36 -15.84
CA LEU A 75 -6.56 -0.75 -17.15
C LEU A 75 -7.50 -1.58 -18.04
N ASP A 76 -7.82 -2.82 -17.67
CA ASP A 76 -8.81 -3.64 -18.36
C ASP A 76 -10.22 -3.03 -18.21
N ILE A 77 -10.75 -2.48 -19.29
CA ILE A 77 -12.04 -1.77 -19.33
C ILE A 77 -13.24 -2.60 -18.86
N THR A 78 -13.14 -3.92 -18.91
CA THR A 78 -14.23 -4.81 -18.46
C THR A 78 -14.22 -4.95 -16.94
N ARG A 79 -13.06 -4.90 -16.33
CA ARG A 79 -12.84 -5.11 -14.91
C ARG A 79 -12.58 -3.83 -14.14
N MET A 80 -11.58 -3.08 -14.55
CA MET A 80 -11.03 -1.90 -13.87
C MET A 80 -10.78 -2.15 -12.37
N ARG A 81 -10.26 -3.32 -12.06
CA ARG A 81 -9.86 -3.76 -10.70
C ARG A 81 -8.57 -4.56 -10.77
N PRO A 82 -7.68 -4.39 -9.80
CA PRO A 82 -6.49 -5.20 -9.71
C PRO A 82 -6.85 -6.66 -9.45
N ARG A 83 -5.95 -7.55 -9.85
CA ARG A 83 -5.99 -8.97 -9.55
C ARG A 83 -4.70 -9.34 -8.83
N LEU A 84 -4.71 -9.19 -7.52
CA LEU A 84 -3.57 -9.64 -6.72
C LEU A 84 -3.57 -11.17 -6.68
N LYS A 85 -2.39 -11.77 -6.89
CA LYS A 85 -2.22 -13.21 -6.78
C LYS A 85 -2.44 -13.63 -5.33
N GLU A 86 -3.34 -14.58 -5.13
CA GLU A 86 -3.47 -15.23 -3.83
C GLU A 86 -2.19 -15.97 -3.49
N ARG A 87 -1.79 -15.88 -2.24
CA ARG A 87 -0.64 -16.58 -1.67
C ARG A 87 -1.12 -17.58 -0.62
N SER A 88 -0.51 -18.73 -0.60
CA SER A 88 -0.76 -19.73 0.43
C SER A 88 -0.28 -19.21 1.80
N ASN A 89 -0.76 -19.86 2.88
CA ASN A 89 -0.33 -19.49 4.24
C ASN A 89 1.16 -19.78 4.51
N SER A 90 1.83 -20.55 3.65
CA SER A 90 3.27 -20.80 3.72
C SER A 90 4.11 -19.79 2.97
N GLU A 91 3.49 -18.90 2.19
CA GLU A 91 4.17 -17.83 1.47
C GLU A 91 4.06 -16.52 2.26
N VAL A 92 5.13 -15.73 2.23
CA VAL A 92 5.14 -14.36 2.77
C VAL A 92 4.07 -13.52 2.07
N SER A 93 3.29 -12.75 2.81
CA SER A 93 2.28 -11.86 2.24
C SER A 93 2.91 -10.79 1.35
N ILE A 94 2.14 -10.23 0.41
CA ILE A 94 2.65 -9.17 -0.48
C ILE A 94 3.06 -7.95 0.35
N LEU A 95 2.32 -7.61 1.40
CA LEU A 95 2.66 -6.51 2.30
C LEU A 95 3.98 -6.76 3.03
N ALA A 96 4.18 -7.95 3.58
CA ALA A 96 5.43 -8.30 4.24
C ALA A 96 6.60 -8.31 3.26
N GLU A 97 6.43 -8.82 2.04
CA GLU A 97 7.47 -8.76 0.99
C GLU A 97 7.88 -7.32 0.68
N MET A 98 6.93 -6.41 0.55
CA MET A 98 7.21 -4.98 0.32
C MET A 98 7.95 -4.37 1.51
N ALA A 99 7.51 -4.67 2.73
CA ALA A 99 8.12 -4.21 3.96
C ALA A 99 9.57 -4.71 4.10
N ILE A 100 9.82 -5.99 3.84
CA ILE A 100 11.16 -6.61 3.88
C ILE A 100 12.12 -5.92 2.90
N LYS A 101 11.66 -5.67 1.67
CA LYS A 101 12.47 -4.97 0.66
C LYS A 101 12.82 -3.54 1.09
N ALA A 102 11.87 -2.81 1.67
CA ALA A 102 12.13 -1.47 2.21
C ALA A 102 13.05 -1.53 3.43
N ALA A 103 12.80 -2.47 4.35
CA ALA A 103 13.61 -2.67 5.55
C ALA A 103 15.07 -2.97 5.24
N GLY A 104 15.34 -3.76 4.19
CA GLY A 104 16.71 -4.05 3.74
C GLY A 104 17.52 -2.78 3.50
N GLY A 105 16.95 -1.79 2.81
CA GLY A 105 17.61 -0.49 2.59
C GLY A 105 17.82 0.30 3.89
N ALA A 106 16.88 0.25 4.83
CA ALA A 106 17.01 0.93 6.12
C ALA A 106 18.11 0.29 6.98
N ILE A 107 18.16 -1.04 7.03
CA ILE A 107 19.18 -1.81 7.76
C ILE A 107 20.57 -1.54 7.18
N GLU A 108 20.72 -1.62 5.85
CA GLU A 108 21.97 -1.31 5.17
C GLU A 108 22.44 0.12 5.49
N GLN A 109 21.57 1.10 5.37
CA GLN A 109 21.90 2.50 5.65
C GLN A 109 22.30 2.73 7.13
N SER A 110 21.66 2.02 8.05
CA SER A 110 21.93 2.15 9.48
C SER A 110 23.26 1.54 9.90
N GLY A 111 23.78 0.57 9.14
CA GLY A 111 24.93 -0.26 9.51
C GLY A 111 24.68 -1.18 10.71
N ILE A 112 23.42 -1.39 11.10
CA ILE A 112 23.01 -2.26 12.20
C ILE A 112 22.75 -3.67 11.64
N ASP A 113 23.19 -4.71 12.35
CA ASP A 113 22.80 -6.08 11.99
C ASP A 113 21.33 -6.32 12.37
N SER A 114 20.59 -7.07 11.53
CA SER A 114 19.19 -7.38 11.82
C SER A 114 18.99 -8.13 13.12
N SER A 115 19.96 -8.96 13.53
CA SER A 115 19.96 -9.68 14.82
C SER A 115 20.03 -8.76 16.04
N ASP A 116 20.47 -7.52 15.86
CA ASP A 116 20.54 -6.49 16.90
C ASP A 116 19.26 -5.66 17.05
N ILE A 117 18.25 -5.91 16.24
CA ILE A 117 16.95 -5.23 16.31
C ILE A 117 16.08 -5.95 17.35
N ASP A 118 15.53 -5.18 18.29
CA ASP A 118 14.76 -5.70 19.43
C ASP A 118 13.26 -5.82 19.13
N ALA A 119 12.77 -5.08 18.14
CA ALA A 119 11.33 -5.08 17.84
C ALA A 119 11.03 -4.70 16.37
N VAL A 120 9.88 -5.20 15.87
CA VAL A 120 9.30 -4.80 14.58
C VAL A 120 7.90 -4.25 14.80
N ILE A 121 7.65 -3.02 14.37
CA ILE A 121 6.33 -2.39 14.39
C ILE A 121 5.88 -2.16 12.94
N CYS A 122 4.76 -2.77 12.55
CA CYS A 122 4.17 -2.55 11.23
C CYS A 122 2.96 -1.64 11.33
N GLY A 123 3.09 -0.41 10.85
CA GLY A 123 1.99 0.54 10.72
C GLY A 123 1.29 0.38 9.37
N CYS A 124 0.15 -0.29 9.34
CA CYS A 124 -0.59 -0.59 8.11
C CYS A 124 -2.09 -0.57 8.37
N SER A 125 -2.86 0.03 7.46
CA SER A 125 -4.33 0.06 7.56
C SER A 125 -5.02 -1.02 6.74
N ASN A 126 -4.30 -1.69 5.84
CA ASN A 126 -4.86 -2.56 4.84
C ASN A 126 -4.22 -3.95 4.85
N LEU A 127 -4.43 -4.65 5.95
CA LEU A 127 -3.87 -5.98 6.18
C LEU A 127 -4.52 -7.03 5.27
N GLN A 128 -3.70 -7.83 4.59
CA GLN A 128 -4.17 -8.87 3.68
C GLN A 128 -4.75 -10.10 4.40
N ARG A 129 -4.30 -10.35 5.62
CA ARG A 129 -4.76 -11.47 6.47
C ARG A 129 -4.80 -11.06 7.93
N ALA A 130 -5.63 -11.77 8.71
CA ALA A 130 -5.77 -11.47 10.13
C ALA A 130 -4.52 -11.86 10.93
N TYR A 131 -3.87 -12.97 10.55
CA TYR A 131 -2.61 -13.43 11.12
C TYR A 131 -1.92 -14.46 10.19
N PRO A 132 -0.59 -14.72 10.37
CA PRO A 132 0.23 -13.96 11.31
C PRO A 132 0.18 -12.46 11.01
N ALA A 133 0.52 -11.63 12.01
CA ALA A 133 0.72 -10.21 11.80
C ALA A 133 1.80 -9.98 10.73
N VAL A 134 1.69 -8.93 9.93
CA VAL A 134 2.71 -8.57 8.92
C VAL A 134 4.06 -8.33 9.57
N ALA A 135 4.08 -7.70 10.75
CA ALA A 135 5.29 -7.50 11.53
C ALA A 135 5.97 -8.82 11.91
N ILE A 136 5.21 -9.89 12.21
CA ILE A 136 5.76 -11.23 12.51
C ILE A 136 6.37 -11.85 11.26
N GLU A 137 5.73 -11.72 10.09
CA GLU A 137 6.31 -12.21 8.83
C GLU A 137 7.63 -11.49 8.52
N VAL A 138 7.69 -10.17 8.70
CA VAL A 138 8.91 -9.36 8.52
C VAL A 138 9.99 -9.78 9.50
N GLN A 139 9.63 -9.94 10.77
CA GLN A 139 10.55 -10.37 11.84
C GLN A 139 11.19 -11.71 11.50
N GLN A 140 10.39 -12.68 11.10
CA GLN A 140 10.86 -14.03 10.77
C GLN A 140 11.82 -14.01 9.57
N GLU A 141 11.46 -13.34 8.50
CA GLU A 141 12.26 -13.28 7.27
C GLU A 141 13.60 -12.54 7.45
N LEU A 142 13.63 -11.54 8.33
CA LEU A 142 14.86 -10.78 8.63
C LEU A 142 15.69 -11.38 9.76
N GLY A 143 15.23 -12.47 10.40
CA GLY A 143 15.92 -13.11 11.52
C GLY A 143 16.00 -12.23 12.78
N ILE A 144 15.01 -11.35 12.97
CA ILE A 144 14.94 -10.44 14.12
C ILE A 144 14.35 -11.21 15.32
N SER A 145 15.00 -11.08 16.48
CA SER A 145 14.48 -11.58 17.76
C SER A 145 13.66 -10.49 18.47
N GLY A 146 12.96 -10.88 19.55
CA GLY A 146 12.19 -9.93 20.36
C GLY A 146 10.69 -9.94 20.03
N TYR A 147 10.03 -8.79 20.01
CA TYR A 147 8.59 -8.71 19.78
C TYR A 147 8.24 -8.02 18.44
N ALA A 148 7.05 -8.36 17.92
CA ALA A 148 6.55 -7.73 16.72
C ALA A 148 5.03 -7.62 16.77
N TYR A 149 4.47 -6.53 16.24
CA TYR A 149 3.04 -6.32 16.15
C TYR A 149 2.65 -5.37 15.03
N ASP A 150 1.41 -5.52 14.54
CA ASP A 150 0.79 -4.58 13.61
C ASP A 150 0.02 -3.50 14.35
N MET A 151 0.06 -2.28 13.81
CA MET A 151 -0.70 -1.13 14.29
C MET A 151 -1.56 -0.56 13.17
N ASN A 152 -2.83 -0.33 13.45
CA ASN A 152 -3.75 0.31 12.52
C ASN A 152 -4.35 1.58 13.14
N VAL A 153 -3.95 2.72 12.62
CA VAL A 153 -4.51 4.05 12.92
C VAL A 153 -4.82 4.75 11.58
N ALA A 154 -5.33 3.99 10.62
CA ALA A 154 -5.61 4.46 9.27
C ALA A 154 -4.41 5.24 8.66
N CYS A 155 -4.64 6.40 8.07
CA CYS A 155 -3.60 7.23 7.43
C CYS A 155 -2.49 7.71 8.39
N SER A 156 -2.71 7.61 9.71
CA SER A 156 -1.74 8.02 10.73
C SER A 156 -0.90 6.85 11.27
N SER A 157 -1.06 5.63 10.74
CA SER A 157 -0.37 4.44 11.24
C SER A 157 1.14 4.62 11.31
N ALA A 158 1.76 5.20 10.29
CA ALA A 158 3.20 5.44 10.27
C ALA A 158 3.66 6.38 11.40
N THR A 159 2.94 7.48 11.63
CA THR A 159 3.27 8.44 12.68
C THR A 159 3.17 7.82 14.07
N PHE A 160 2.10 7.06 14.33
CA PHE A 160 1.91 6.40 15.61
C PHE A 160 2.89 5.24 15.82
N SER A 161 3.28 4.53 14.76
CA SER A 161 4.33 3.49 14.86
C SER A 161 5.67 4.08 15.24
N ILE A 162 6.05 5.22 14.67
CA ILE A 162 7.27 5.96 15.05
C ILE A 162 7.17 6.44 16.50
N GLN A 163 6.01 6.95 16.93
CA GLN A 163 5.80 7.38 18.32
C GLN A 163 5.93 6.22 19.31
N ASN A 164 5.39 5.04 18.96
CA ASN A 164 5.53 3.85 19.81
C ASN A 164 6.98 3.37 19.87
N ALA A 165 7.68 3.32 18.76
CA ALA A 165 9.11 2.99 18.75
C ALA A 165 9.93 3.96 19.62
N TYR A 166 9.62 5.25 19.54
CA TYR A 166 10.23 6.26 20.42
C TYR A 166 9.95 5.96 21.92
N ASN A 167 8.71 5.64 22.26
CA ASN A 167 8.31 5.34 23.64
C ASN A 167 9.00 4.06 24.17
N ASP A 168 9.07 3.01 23.33
CA ASP A 168 9.72 1.75 23.70
C ASP A 168 11.20 1.94 23.98
N ILE A 169 11.87 2.76 23.16
CA ILE A 169 13.29 3.08 23.39
C ILE A 169 13.47 3.98 24.63
N GLN A 170 12.63 4.99 24.83
CA GLN A 170 12.72 5.87 25.99
C GLN A 170 12.48 5.15 27.31
N SER A 171 11.59 4.16 27.32
CA SER A 171 11.27 3.35 28.50
C SER A 171 12.28 2.22 28.76
N GLY A 172 13.22 1.98 27.83
CA GLY A 172 14.21 0.91 27.94
C GLY A 172 13.67 -0.49 27.62
N ILE A 173 12.48 -0.59 27.03
CA ILE A 173 11.90 -1.87 26.56
C ILE A 173 12.68 -2.38 25.35
N ALA A 174 13.13 -1.48 24.48
CA ALA A 174 13.94 -1.77 23.30
C ALA A 174 15.08 -0.76 23.16
N ASN A 175 16.14 -1.12 22.44
CA ASN A 175 17.21 -0.20 22.07
C ASN A 175 17.14 0.15 20.58
N ARG A 176 16.68 -0.80 19.75
CA ARG A 176 16.57 -0.67 18.30
C ARG A 176 15.24 -1.22 17.83
N VAL A 177 14.48 -0.40 17.12
CA VAL A 177 13.14 -0.75 16.61
C VAL A 177 13.10 -0.52 15.12
N LEU A 178 12.69 -1.54 14.37
CA LEU A 178 12.37 -1.44 12.98
C LEU A 178 10.89 -1.05 12.83
N VAL A 179 10.62 0.08 12.18
CA VAL A 179 9.27 0.52 11.83
C VAL A 179 9.07 0.35 10.33
N VAL A 180 8.05 -0.39 9.91
CA VAL A 180 7.69 -0.60 8.51
C VAL A 180 6.25 -0.18 8.24
N ASN A 181 5.99 0.41 7.07
CA ASN A 181 4.66 0.94 6.75
C ASN A 181 4.26 0.55 5.31
N PRO A 182 4.03 -0.73 5.04
CA PRO A 182 3.60 -1.19 3.73
C PRO A 182 2.12 -0.90 3.51
N GLU A 183 1.73 -0.46 2.29
CA GLU A 183 0.33 -0.28 1.89
C GLU A 183 0.11 -0.68 0.44
N ILE A 184 -1.01 -1.35 0.15
CA ILE A 184 -1.45 -1.70 -1.21
C ILE A 184 -2.87 -1.16 -1.44
N CYS A 185 -3.06 0.13 -1.30
CA CYS A 185 -4.38 0.75 -1.51
C CYS A 185 -4.93 0.45 -2.92
N SER A 186 -4.07 0.43 -3.95
CA SER A 186 -4.48 0.07 -5.31
C SER A 186 -4.94 -1.39 -5.46
N GLY A 187 -4.66 -2.25 -4.48
CA GLY A 187 -4.98 -3.68 -4.53
C GLY A 187 -6.46 -4.03 -4.36
N HIS A 188 -7.28 -3.11 -3.89
CA HIS A 188 -8.71 -3.34 -3.64
C HIS A 188 -9.63 -2.24 -4.20
N LEU A 189 -9.08 -1.19 -4.78
CA LEU A 189 -9.88 -0.11 -5.34
C LEU A 189 -10.65 -0.55 -6.59
N ASN A 190 -11.84 0.02 -6.74
CA ASN A 190 -12.64 -0.08 -7.96
C ASN A 190 -12.39 1.18 -8.80
N PHE A 191 -11.69 1.03 -9.92
CA PHE A 191 -11.35 2.14 -10.80
C PHE A 191 -12.47 2.52 -11.79
N LYS A 192 -13.65 1.87 -11.73
CA LYS A 192 -14.89 2.30 -12.39
C LYS A 192 -15.57 3.44 -11.64
N ASP A 193 -15.18 3.67 -10.40
CA ASP A 193 -15.72 4.72 -9.55
C ASP A 193 -14.89 6.00 -9.68
N ARG A 194 -15.52 7.19 -9.61
CA ARG A 194 -14.89 8.50 -9.84
C ARG A 194 -14.96 9.38 -8.61
#